data_06a36f00c7c5281287228398beb79a0f
#
_entry.id   06a36f00c7c5281287228398beb79a0f
#
_cell.length_a   1.000
_cell.length_b   1.000
_cell.length_c   1.000
_cell.angle_alpha   90.00
_cell.angle_beta   90.00
_cell.angle_gamma   90.00
#
_symmetry.space_group_name_H-M   'P 1'
#
loop_
_entity.id
_entity.type
_entity.pdbx_description
1 polymer ?
#
loop_
_entity_poly.entity_id
_entity_poly.type
_entity_poly.pdbx_seq_one_letter_code
_entity_poly.pdbx_strand_id
1 'polypeptide(L)'
;MKQILCFGDSNTYGLIPATKDRYDWNTRWTGILSKKIEKNGYRVVEEGLCGRTTIFEDATRKDRKGADLLPIILETHKPIDTVVLMLGTNDCKTAYGATAEKIGSGIELLIKQIKDSDPDINIILVSPIELGEGVGEEGFDIEFNENSV
;
A
#
# COMPACT_ATOMS: atom_id res chain seq x y z
N MET A 1 20.69 -10.71 7.88
CA MET A 1 20.17 -9.43 7.36
C MET A 1 18.66 -9.42 7.63
N LYS A 2 18.17 -8.43 8.35
CA LYS A 2 16.74 -8.28 8.65
C LYS A 2 15.99 -7.76 7.43
N GLN A 3 14.72 -8.17 7.24
CA GLN A 3 13.91 -7.72 6.11
C GLN A 3 12.81 -6.77 6.54
N ILE A 4 12.65 -5.69 5.79
CA ILE A 4 11.51 -4.78 5.88
C ILE A 4 10.68 -4.94 4.62
N LEU A 5 9.47 -5.45 4.76
CA LEU A 5 8.49 -5.58 3.69
C LEU A 5 7.67 -4.30 3.60
N CYS A 6 7.69 -3.63 2.47
CA CYS A 6 6.89 -2.42 2.19
C CYS A 6 5.69 -2.81 1.35
N PHE A 7 4.55 -3.04 1.99
CA PHE A 7 3.30 -3.44 1.34
C PHE A 7 2.40 -2.23 1.12
N GLY A 8 2.12 -1.91 -0.15
CA GLY A 8 1.36 -0.72 -0.51
C GLY A 8 0.81 -0.72 -1.93
N ASP A 9 0.35 0.43 -2.35
CA ASP A 9 -0.27 0.69 -3.66
C ASP A 9 0.70 1.35 -4.67
N SER A 10 0.17 2.21 -5.55
CA SER A 10 0.95 2.96 -6.54
C SER A 10 1.98 3.90 -5.92
N ASN A 11 1.73 4.42 -4.72
CA ASN A 11 2.70 5.25 -4.01
C ASN A 11 3.93 4.45 -3.57
N THR A 12 3.74 3.20 -3.18
CA THR A 12 4.84 2.28 -2.87
C THR A 12 5.50 1.74 -4.14
N TYR A 13 4.71 1.45 -5.18
CA TYR A 13 5.23 1.08 -6.49
C TYR A 13 6.10 2.18 -7.10
N GLY A 14 5.79 3.44 -6.83
CA GLY A 14 6.46 4.61 -7.39
C GLY A 14 5.96 4.97 -8.78
N LEU A 15 4.64 4.93 -8.99
CA LEU A 15 4.00 5.37 -10.23
C LEU A 15 4.23 6.87 -10.43
N ILE A 16 4.66 7.26 -11.63
CA ILE A 16 4.73 8.68 -12.01
C ILE A 16 3.31 9.15 -12.35
N PRO A 17 2.77 10.18 -11.65
CA PRO A 17 1.41 10.67 -11.87
C PRO A 17 1.11 10.96 -13.35
N ALA A 18 -0.11 10.66 -13.78
CA ALA A 18 -0.59 10.85 -15.14
C ALA A 18 0.17 10.06 -16.23
N THR A 19 0.95 9.07 -15.86
CA THR A 19 1.70 8.19 -16.77
C THR A 19 1.44 6.72 -16.44
N LYS A 20 2.09 5.83 -17.22
CA LYS A 20 2.21 4.40 -16.89
C LYS A 20 3.62 4.04 -16.44
N ASP A 21 4.49 5.03 -16.34
CA ASP A 21 5.90 4.87 -16.01
C ASP A 21 6.10 4.78 -14.50
N ARG A 22 7.27 4.32 -14.13
CA ARG A 22 7.68 4.13 -12.74
C ARG A 22 8.93 4.94 -12.45
N TYR A 23 8.98 5.65 -11.33
CA TYR A 23 10.20 6.27 -10.86
C TYR A 23 11.34 5.25 -10.72
N ASP A 24 12.56 5.68 -10.98
CA ASP A 24 13.74 4.86 -10.72
C ASP A 24 13.90 4.57 -9.21
N TRP A 25 14.70 3.55 -8.91
CA TRP A 25 14.92 3.09 -7.53
C TRP A 25 15.40 4.20 -6.58
N ASN A 26 16.21 5.12 -7.07
CA ASN A 26 16.78 6.17 -6.23
C ASN A 26 15.79 7.27 -5.88
N THR A 27 14.70 7.37 -6.63
CA THR A 27 13.64 8.36 -6.43
C THR A 27 12.50 7.80 -5.57
N ARG A 28 12.23 6.49 -5.65
CA ARG A 28 11.19 5.86 -4.83
C ARG A 28 11.53 5.91 -3.35
N TRP A 29 10.52 6.16 -2.51
CA TRP A 29 10.74 6.22 -1.05
C TRP A 29 11.33 4.92 -0.49
N THR A 30 10.95 3.77 -1.03
CA THR A 30 11.47 2.44 -0.67
C THR A 30 12.97 2.31 -0.99
N GLY A 31 13.39 2.84 -2.13
CA GLY A 31 14.80 2.86 -2.50
C GLY A 31 15.62 3.83 -1.65
N ILE A 32 15.05 5.00 -1.33
CA ILE A 32 15.66 5.97 -0.41
C ILE A 32 15.80 5.35 1.00
N LEU A 33 14.74 4.67 1.48
CA LEU A 33 14.77 3.93 2.73
C LEU A 33 15.88 2.88 2.72
N SER A 34 15.93 2.05 1.66
CA SER A 34 16.94 1.01 1.51
C SER A 34 18.37 1.54 1.69
N LYS A 35 18.69 2.63 1.00
CA LYS A 35 20.01 3.28 1.12
C LYS A 35 20.34 3.75 2.52
N LYS A 36 19.35 4.21 3.27
CA LYS A 36 19.55 4.70 4.64
C LYS A 36 19.82 3.60 5.64
N ILE A 37 19.21 2.41 5.44
CA ILE A 37 19.21 1.35 6.45
C ILE A 37 20.09 0.13 6.10
N GLU A 38 20.57 0.01 4.87
CA GLU A 38 21.41 -1.12 4.46
C GLU A 38 22.65 -1.30 5.33
N LYS A 39 23.29 -0.20 5.74
CA LYS A 39 24.45 -0.20 6.64
C LYS A 39 24.12 -0.73 8.04
N ASN A 40 22.85 -0.73 8.42
CA ASN A 40 22.35 -1.23 9.69
C ASN A 40 21.94 -2.71 9.60
N GLY A 41 22.22 -3.37 8.49
CA GLY A 41 21.92 -4.78 8.29
C GLY A 41 20.46 -5.07 7.87
N TYR A 42 19.76 -4.09 7.33
CA TYR A 42 18.39 -4.25 6.82
C TYR A 42 18.35 -4.31 5.29
N ARG A 43 17.39 -5.06 4.77
CA ARG A 43 17.04 -5.13 3.35
C ARG A 43 15.57 -4.74 3.18
N VAL A 44 15.27 -3.88 2.22
CA VAL A 44 13.90 -3.55 1.82
C VAL A 44 13.41 -4.51 0.75
N VAL A 45 12.21 -5.04 0.95
CA VAL A 45 11.42 -5.79 -0.04
C VAL A 45 10.24 -4.90 -0.42
N GLU A 46 10.17 -4.53 -1.69
CA GLU A 46 9.16 -3.61 -2.20
C GLU A 46 8.00 -4.38 -2.83
N GLU A 47 6.82 -4.29 -2.22
CA GLU A 47 5.58 -4.93 -2.64
C GLU A 47 4.50 -3.87 -2.89
N GLY A 48 4.79 -2.94 -3.80
CA GLY A 48 3.85 -1.94 -4.30
C GLY A 48 3.08 -2.44 -5.52
N LEU A 49 1.76 -2.30 -5.53
CA LEU A 49 0.90 -2.66 -6.66
C LEU A 49 -0.11 -1.55 -6.94
N CYS A 50 -0.05 -0.96 -8.14
CA CYS A 50 -0.98 0.09 -8.55
C CYS A 50 -2.45 -0.38 -8.44
N GLY A 51 -3.27 0.40 -7.75
CA GLY A 51 -4.68 0.09 -7.53
C GLY A 51 -4.97 -0.87 -6.38
N ARG A 52 -3.96 -1.31 -5.62
CA ARG A 52 -4.18 -2.18 -4.46
C ARG A 52 -5.07 -1.49 -3.44
N THR A 53 -6.11 -2.20 -3.02
CA THR A 53 -7.03 -1.84 -1.92
C THR A 53 -6.68 -2.63 -0.67
N THR A 54 -7.36 -2.34 0.45
CA THR A 54 -7.33 -3.20 1.62
C THR A 54 -8.16 -4.47 1.42
N ILE A 55 -9.48 -4.34 1.23
CA ILE A 55 -10.45 -5.44 1.21
C ILE A 55 -11.42 -5.41 0.02
N PHE A 56 -11.30 -4.44 -0.88
CA PHE A 56 -12.22 -4.27 -2.00
C PHE A 56 -11.72 -4.95 -3.27
N GLU A 57 -12.62 -5.63 -3.97
CA GLU A 57 -12.35 -6.14 -5.32
C GLU A 57 -12.42 -4.99 -6.34
N ASP A 58 -11.46 -4.94 -7.24
CA ASP A 58 -11.53 -4.03 -8.39
C ASP A 58 -12.20 -4.76 -9.56
N ALA A 59 -13.37 -4.25 -9.97
CA ALA A 59 -14.16 -4.88 -11.04
C ALA A 59 -13.44 -4.84 -12.40
N THR A 60 -12.48 -3.91 -12.58
CA THR A 60 -11.78 -3.70 -13.84
C THR A 60 -10.40 -4.34 -13.86
N ARG A 61 -9.79 -4.55 -12.68
CA ARG A 61 -8.45 -5.13 -12.54
C ARG A 61 -8.43 -6.21 -11.45
N LYS A 62 -8.25 -7.44 -11.84
CA LYS A 62 -8.13 -8.57 -10.91
C LYS A 62 -6.94 -8.40 -9.96
N ASP A 63 -7.04 -9.09 -8.83
CA ASP A 63 -5.94 -9.26 -7.87
C ASP A 63 -5.45 -7.93 -7.25
N ARG A 64 -6.39 -7.02 -6.96
CA ARG A 64 -6.10 -5.75 -6.29
C ARG A 64 -6.44 -5.75 -4.81
N LYS A 65 -7.18 -6.74 -4.33
CA LYS A 65 -7.54 -6.90 -2.92
C LYS A 65 -6.34 -7.33 -2.08
N GLY A 66 -5.85 -6.42 -1.26
CA GLY A 66 -4.65 -6.63 -0.45
C GLY A 66 -4.79 -7.78 0.53
N ALA A 67 -5.97 -7.98 1.12
CA ALA A 67 -6.23 -9.05 2.08
C ALA A 67 -6.07 -10.46 1.48
N ASP A 68 -6.25 -10.63 0.18
CA ASP A 68 -6.06 -11.93 -0.48
C ASP A 68 -4.58 -12.18 -0.82
N LEU A 69 -3.81 -11.12 -1.05
CA LEU A 69 -2.42 -11.20 -1.48
C LEU A 69 -1.43 -11.23 -0.31
N LEU A 70 -1.73 -10.48 0.75
CA LEU A 70 -0.79 -10.28 1.86
C LEU A 70 -0.32 -11.59 2.51
N PRO A 71 -1.19 -12.58 2.80
CA PRO A 71 -0.74 -13.84 3.40
C PRO A 71 0.27 -14.59 2.54
N ILE A 72 0.08 -14.59 1.21
CA ILE A 72 0.97 -15.24 0.24
C ILE A 72 2.33 -14.51 0.21
N ILE A 73 2.31 -13.18 0.20
CA ILE A 73 3.51 -12.34 0.18
C ILE A 73 4.29 -12.52 1.49
N LEU A 74 3.61 -12.53 2.63
CA LEU A 74 4.25 -12.79 3.92
C LEU A 74 4.95 -14.15 3.93
N GLU A 75 4.30 -15.21 3.45
CA GLU A 75 4.88 -16.55 3.38
C GLU A 75 6.10 -16.59 2.46
N THR A 76 6.00 -15.96 1.29
CA THR A 76 7.07 -15.94 0.27
C THR A 76 8.33 -15.24 0.76
N HIS A 77 8.20 -14.19 1.58
CA HIS A 77 9.33 -13.35 2.01
C HIS A 77 9.84 -13.64 3.42
N LYS A 78 9.38 -14.70 4.07
CA LYS A 78 9.91 -15.09 5.42
C LYS A 78 11.42 -15.31 5.39
N PRO A 79 12.14 -14.96 6.47
CA PRO A 79 11.69 -14.24 7.66
C PRO A 79 11.58 -12.73 7.44
N ILE A 80 10.54 -12.12 7.99
CA ILE A 80 10.28 -10.67 7.94
C ILE A 80 10.43 -10.09 9.34
N ASP A 81 11.21 -9.03 9.50
CA ASP A 81 11.39 -8.31 10.76
C ASP A 81 10.31 -7.23 10.94
N THR A 82 10.01 -6.51 9.88
CA THR A 82 9.10 -5.37 9.92
C THR A 82 8.25 -5.31 8.65
N VAL A 83 6.97 -5.00 8.79
CA VAL A 83 6.09 -4.65 7.67
C VAL A 83 5.75 -3.16 7.75
N VAL A 84 6.03 -2.42 6.68
CA VAL A 84 5.50 -1.08 6.45
C VAL A 84 4.23 -1.22 5.63
N LEU A 85 3.09 -0.96 6.23
CA LEU A 85 1.77 -1.05 5.61
C LEU A 85 1.28 0.35 5.24
N MET A 86 1.12 0.62 3.94
CA MET A 86 0.63 1.88 3.42
C MET A 86 -0.44 1.63 2.35
N LEU A 87 -1.70 1.57 2.77
CA LEU A 87 -2.88 1.34 1.93
C LEU A 87 -4.06 2.19 2.43
N GLY A 88 -5.06 2.34 1.56
CA GLY A 88 -6.31 3.05 1.86
C GLY A 88 -6.70 4.05 0.77
N THR A 89 -5.74 4.59 0.02
CA THR A 89 -6.03 5.56 -1.05
C THR A 89 -7.00 4.99 -2.08
N ASN A 90 -6.77 3.79 -2.59
CA ASN A 90 -7.67 3.20 -3.60
C ASN A 90 -9.02 2.79 -3.03
N ASP A 91 -9.10 2.55 -1.73
CA ASP A 91 -10.35 2.27 -1.02
C ASP A 91 -11.29 3.47 -1.04
N CYS A 92 -10.75 4.67 -1.17
CA CYS A 92 -11.50 5.93 -1.28
C CYS A 92 -12.15 6.16 -2.66
N LYS A 93 -11.95 5.27 -3.63
CA LYS A 93 -12.59 5.38 -4.93
C LYS A 93 -14.11 5.34 -4.81
N THR A 94 -14.78 6.19 -5.59
CA THR A 94 -16.25 6.31 -5.61
C THR A 94 -16.94 4.97 -5.86
N ALA A 95 -16.34 4.10 -6.65
CA ALA A 95 -16.87 2.78 -6.99
C ALA A 95 -17.11 1.88 -5.78
N TYR A 96 -16.39 2.09 -4.67
CA TYR A 96 -16.54 1.28 -3.46
C TYR A 96 -17.54 1.87 -2.45
N GLY A 97 -17.80 3.17 -2.51
CA GLY A 97 -18.68 3.85 -1.55
C GLY A 97 -18.28 3.59 -0.09
N ALA A 98 -16.97 3.46 0.15
CA ALA A 98 -16.47 3.04 1.46
C ALA A 98 -16.49 4.21 2.45
N THR A 99 -16.86 3.91 3.70
CA THR A 99 -16.67 4.84 4.83
C THR A 99 -15.28 4.68 5.41
N ALA A 100 -14.81 5.69 6.16
CA ALA A 100 -13.54 5.63 6.88
C ALA A 100 -13.46 4.42 7.82
N GLU A 101 -14.59 4.07 8.51
CA GLU A 101 -14.66 2.90 9.37
C GLU A 101 -14.48 1.60 8.60
N LYS A 102 -15.04 1.53 7.38
CA LYS A 102 -14.91 0.33 6.55
C LYS A 102 -13.48 0.16 6.04
N ILE A 103 -12.82 1.24 5.67
CA ILE A 103 -11.40 1.24 5.30
C ILE A 103 -10.55 0.86 6.50
N GLY A 104 -10.85 1.43 7.68
CA GLY A 104 -10.20 1.08 8.95
C GLY A 104 -10.31 -0.40 9.27
N SER A 105 -11.49 -1.00 9.09
CA SER A 105 -11.69 -2.46 9.27
C SER A 105 -10.80 -3.27 8.32
N GLY A 106 -10.59 -2.77 7.09
CA GLY A 106 -9.68 -3.39 6.13
C GLY A 106 -8.24 -3.37 6.62
N ILE A 107 -7.78 -2.24 7.14
CA ILE A 107 -6.44 -2.12 7.76
C ILE A 107 -6.30 -3.05 8.97
N GLU A 108 -7.31 -3.12 9.85
CA GLU A 108 -7.31 -4.03 11.00
C GLU A 108 -7.16 -5.50 10.57
N LEU A 109 -7.86 -5.90 9.50
CA LEU A 109 -7.73 -7.24 8.94
C LEU A 109 -6.30 -7.52 8.46
N LEU A 110 -5.68 -6.58 7.74
CA LEU A 110 -4.30 -6.74 7.27
C LEU A 110 -3.31 -6.84 8.44
N ILE A 111 -3.48 -6.00 9.47
CA ILE A 111 -2.68 -6.07 10.70
C ILE A 111 -2.82 -7.44 11.36
N LYS A 112 -4.06 -7.95 11.46
CA LYS A 112 -4.32 -9.28 12.00
C LYS A 112 -3.61 -10.36 11.20
N GLN A 113 -3.69 -10.33 9.86
CA GLN A 113 -2.99 -11.29 8.99
C GLN A 113 -1.48 -11.28 9.20
N ILE A 114 -0.87 -10.10 9.39
CA ILE A 114 0.56 -9.98 9.68
C ILE A 114 0.88 -10.67 11.01
N LYS A 115 0.11 -10.39 12.06
CA LYS A 115 0.32 -10.97 13.39
C LYS A 115 0.01 -12.46 13.46
N ASP A 116 -0.96 -12.94 12.68
CA ASP A 116 -1.25 -14.38 12.56
C ASP A 116 -0.11 -15.12 11.83
N SER A 117 0.57 -14.45 10.89
CA SER A 117 1.72 -15.01 10.19
C SER A 117 2.94 -15.18 11.08
N ASP A 118 3.24 -14.16 11.88
CA ASP A 118 4.29 -14.15 12.90
C ASP A 118 4.02 -12.98 13.90
N PRO A 119 3.76 -13.27 15.19
CA PRO A 119 3.44 -12.25 16.18
C PRO A 119 4.62 -11.30 16.47
N ASP A 120 5.84 -11.69 16.15
CA ASP A 120 7.05 -10.90 16.43
C ASP A 120 7.33 -9.85 15.34
N ILE A 121 6.62 -9.89 14.20
CA ILE A 121 6.78 -8.89 13.15
C ILE A 121 6.38 -7.51 13.69
N ASN A 122 7.28 -6.54 13.56
CA ASN A 122 6.97 -5.14 13.83
C ASN A 122 6.11 -4.57 12.69
N ILE A 123 5.14 -3.72 13.03
CA ILE A 123 4.27 -3.07 12.04
C ILE A 123 4.44 -1.56 12.12
N ILE A 124 4.73 -0.94 10.98
CA ILE A 124 4.69 0.50 10.79
C ILE A 124 3.51 0.79 9.88
N LEU A 125 2.47 1.38 10.45
CA LEU A 125 1.31 1.82 9.68
C LEU A 125 1.55 3.24 9.19
N VAL A 126 1.45 3.43 7.88
CA VAL A 126 1.57 4.73 7.22
C VAL A 126 0.20 5.14 6.71
N SER A 127 -0.27 6.32 7.12
CA SER A 127 -1.53 6.89 6.64
C SER A 127 -1.49 7.08 5.13
N PRO A 128 -2.61 6.87 4.42
CA PRO A 128 -2.77 7.32 3.05
C PRO A 128 -2.48 8.82 2.92
N ILE A 129 -2.01 9.23 1.75
CA ILE A 129 -1.84 10.65 1.42
C ILE A 129 -3.24 11.25 1.28
N GLU A 130 -3.45 12.43 1.86
CA GLU A 130 -4.69 13.17 1.66
C GLU A 130 -4.90 13.47 0.17
N LEU A 131 -6.14 13.35 -0.28
CA LEU A 131 -6.53 13.79 -1.62
C LEU A 131 -6.53 15.32 -1.65
N GLY A 132 -5.86 15.89 -2.65
CA GLY A 132 -5.67 17.34 -2.74
C GLY A 132 -6.94 18.10 -3.09
N GLU A 133 -6.89 19.42 -2.93
CA GLU A 133 -7.92 20.33 -3.45
C GLU A 133 -8.13 20.09 -4.94
N GLY A 134 -9.38 20.15 -5.40
CA GLY A 134 -9.76 19.91 -6.81
C GLY A 134 -10.04 18.45 -7.15
N VAL A 135 -9.92 17.51 -6.21
CA VAL A 135 -10.40 16.14 -6.42
C VAL A 135 -11.91 16.17 -6.75
N GLY A 136 -12.29 15.53 -7.85
CA GLY A 136 -13.66 15.58 -8.36
C GLY A 136 -13.95 16.72 -9.36
N GLU A 137 -13.01 17.63 -9.60
CA GLU A 137 -13.12 18.60 -10.69
C GLU A 137 -12.85 17.97 -12.07
N GLU A 138 -13.37 18.61 -13.11
CA GLU A 138 -13.14 18.16 -14.49
C GLU A 138 -11.65 18.17 -14.83
N GLY A 139 -11.14 17.03 -15.28
CA GLY A 139 -9.71 16.83 -15.58
C GLY A 139 -8.90 16.13 -14.50
N PHE A 140 -9.49 15.92 -13.32
CA PHE A 140 -8.92 15.04 -12.29
C PHE A 140 -9.25 13.56 -12.53
N ASP A 141 -8.68 12.69 -11.69
CA ASP A 141 -8.97 11.26 -11.76
C ASP A 141 -10.46 11.01 -11.45
N ILE A 142 -11.19 10.51 -12.45
CA ILE A 142 -12.63 10.23 -12.36
C ILE A 142 -13.00 9.15 -11.33
N GLU A 143 -12.03 8.41 -10.84
CA GLU A 143 -12.23 7.37 -9.81
C GLU A 143 -12.46 7.96 -8.42
N PHE A 144 -12.17 9.25 -8.22
CA PHE A 144 -12.30 9.96 -6.95
C PHE A 144 -13.22 11.18 -7.07
N ASN A 145 -13.78 11.62 -5.96
CA ASN A 145 -14.53 12.86 -5.86
C ASN A 145 -14.38 13.48 -4.46
N GLU A 146 -15.06 14.57 -4.20
CA GLU A 146 -15.04 15.31 -2.93
C GLU A 146 -15.46 14.49 -1.68
N ASN A 147 -16.12 13.36 -1.88
CA ASN A 147 -16.50 12.43 -0.80
C ASN A 147 -15.47 11.29 -0.62
N SER A 148 -14.40 11.28 -1.41
CA SER A 148 -13.32 10.31 -1.33
C SER A 148 -12.33 10.74 -0.24
N VAL A 149 -12.61 10.42 1.00
CA VAL A 149 -11.86 10.88 2.19
C VAL A 149 -10.88 9.81 2.65
#